data_22d99c0d067fc6a03ab863355c48041b
#
_entry.id   22d99c0d067fc6a03ab863355c48041b
#
_cell.length_a   1.000
_cell.length_b   1.000
_cell.length_c   1.000
_cell.angle_alpha   90.00
_cell.angle_beta   90.00
_cell.angle_gamma   90.00
#
_symmetry.space_group_name_H-M   'P 1'
#
loop_
_entity.id
_entity.type
_entity.pdbx_description
1 polymer ?
#
loop_
_entity_poly.entity_id
_entity_poly.type
_entity_poly.pdbx_seq_one_letter_code
_entity_poly.pdbx_strand_id
1 'polypeptide(L)'
;MQTFYTVRAGDTVSAIAKRWELPTAAVVAANRLEQPDRIFPGQQLSLPGGVTTVVVRQGDTVYGLAQAYGVPTEAIIEANRLSPPYTIFIGQALTIPPGVPYYVVQPGDTLFALASRYNVRTNDAPRPELIRAINRLPSDTIVPGMRLVIPYAPPGGSGMVAYVADFGGDFDLWLYDPATGRPTPAGSREADRHSVPYWSPDSRRIAFIGKENVLIVLDVARRTLTRIDQLEPYTTLSWSPDGTRLAYTKAGQIVMYELLAFRARSLSAPGAKHVQWFPSGDRLLYAAQDASGNDQLYEVRTDGTGRRQITRNTMGPMNDVRLSPQGDRALFTSPGASISLLFVVDLRTGAIRELESGPLAKNYFPVWSPDGATIAYSSTEFVERKGYFSTIRTQPAQGGGQRVLAVSDCFATPVTWSPGGRRIAYVSGCRGEQTAGELWIVDAARPAPVRALVGAGTITSVSWSPGAVPDEQYAVYRNATYRVSFPYPASWRQVSETRYEGDTGFFEISALASDLPFHELCQAEANHRLKPYGTSPRVVPGRVQGQEACYIFPSADQAPEFRGQAALLVVYPEPVVINGNEYPYFILWADQNHLQTMANGLRFI
;
A
#
# COMPACT_ATOMS: atom_id res chain seq x y z
N MET A 1 -0.78 21.10 7.06
CA MET A 1 0.58 20.56 7.25
C MET A 1 0.96 20.78 8.70
N GLN A 2 1.31 19.72 9.41
CA GLN A 2 1.86 19.88 10.74
C GLN A 2 3.32 20.32 10.59
N THR A 3 3.67 21.44 11.17
CA THR A 3 5.05 21.92 11.19
C THR A 3 5.71 21.35 12.45
N PHE A 4 6.88 20.75 12.31
CA PHE A 4 7.71 20.42 13.46
C PHE A 4 8.66 21.55 13.75
N TYR A 5 8.78 21.84 15.02
CA TYR A 5 9.79 22.76 15.52
C TYR A 5 10.81 21.99 16.37
N THR A 6 12.08 22.14 16.04
CA THR A 6 13.15 21.62 16.89
C THR A 6 13.49 22.65 17.96
N VAL A 7 13.27 22.29 19.21
CA VAL A 7 13.53 23.14 20.37
C VAL A 7 15.00 23.54 20.40
N ARG A 8 15.26 24.82 20.58
CA ARG A 8 16.59 25.43 20.76
C ARG A 8 16.83 25.75 22.22
N ALA A 9 18.10 25.93 22.58
CA ALA A 9 18.45 26.40 23.93
C ALA A 9 17.76 27.74 24.22
N GLY A 10 17.08 27.82 25.37
CA GLY A 10 16.32 29.01 25.79
C GLY A 10 14.88 29.10 25.28
N ASP A 11 14.42 28.15 24.45
CA ASP A 11 13.03 28.13 24.05
C ASP A 11 12.10 27.72 25.20
N THR A 12 10.91 28.31 25.19
CA THR A 12 9.76 27.89 26.02
C THR A 12 8.57 27.54 25.11
N VAL A 13 7.68 26.67 25.56
CA VAL A 13 6.48 26.33 24.79
C VAL A 13 5.65 27.56 24.47
N SER A 14 5.54 28.50 25.45
CA SER A 14 4.82 29.76 25.26
C SER A 14 5.46 30.66 24.19
N ALA A 15 6.79 30.78 24.17
CA ALA A 15 7.50 31.55 23.15
C ALA A 15 7.40 30.93 21.76
N ILE A 16 7.48 29.59 21.68
CA ILE A 16 7.28 28.84 20.42
C ILE A 16 5.85 29.03 19.93
N ALA A 17 4.84 28.81 20.78
CA ALA A 17 3.44 28.99 20.43
C ALA A 17 3.17 30.43 19.93
N LYS A 18 3.68 31.45 20.62
CA LYS A 18 3.54 32.86 20.22
C LYS A 18 4.18 33.14 18.86
N ARG A 19 5.37 32.59 18.59
CA ARG A 19 6.07 32.75 17.29
C ARG A 19 5.26 32.23 16.13
N TRP A 20 4.48 31.16 16.35
CA TRP A 20 3.68 30.48 15.34
C TRP A 20 2.19 30.84 15.41
N GLU A 21 1.84 31.86 16.19
CA GLU A 21 0.46 32.35 16.39
C GLU A 21 -0.51 31.23 16.85
N LEU A 22 0.00 30.32 17.68
CA LEU A 22 -0.76 29.18 18.21
C LEU A 22 -1.10 29.42 19.70
N PRO A 23 -2.25 28.90 20.18
CA PRO A 23 -2.48 28.81 21.61
C PRO A 23 -1.44 27.89 22.26
N THR A 24 -0.85 28.31 23.39
CA THR A 24 0.12 27.50 24.14
C THR A 24 -0.47 26.15 24.52
N ALA A 25 -1.72 26.11 24.97
CA ALA A 25 -2.43 24.88 25.32
C ALA A 25 -2.54 23.89 24.13
N ALA A 26 -2.64 24.40 22.92
CA ALA A 26 -2.69 23.58 21.73
C ALA A 26 -1.35 22.88 21.41
N VAL A 27 -0.23 23.61 21.60
CA VAL A 27 1.11 23.03 21.47
C VAL A 27 1.35 21.97 22.55
N VAL A 28 0.94 22.26 23.80
CA VAL A 28 1.02 21.33 24.93
C VAL A 28 0.24 20.06 24.65
N ALA A 29 -1.02 20.17 24.23
CA ALA A 29 -1.90 19.03 23.95
C ALA A 29 -1.40 18.19 22.77
N ALA A 30 -0.97 18.83 21.68
CA ALA A 30 -0.46 18.14 20.49
C ALA A 30 0.80 17.31 20.77
N ASN A 31 1.59 17.73 21.77
CA ASN A 31 2.82 17.05 22.17
C ASN A 31 2.69 16.28 23.49
N ARG A 32 1.50 16.28 24.11
CA ARG A 32 1.21 15.59 25.38
C ARG A 32 2.22 15.94 26.48
N LEU A 33 2.56 17.21 26.57
CA LEU A 33 3.50 17.67 27.55
C LEU A 33 2.84 17.65 28.93
N GLU A 34 3.27 16.76 29.82
CA GLU A 34 2.78 16.69 31.20
C GLU A 34 3.23 17.92 32.01
N GLN A 35 4.41 18.42 31.67
CA GLN A 35 4.98 19.64 32.26
C GLN A 35 5.38 20.58 31.13
N PRO A 36 4.53 21.56 30.78
CA PRO A 36 4.76 22.43 29.62
C PRO A 36 6.07 23.23 29.67
N ASP A 37 6.61 23.45 30.84
CA ASP A 37 7.85 24.22 31.03
C ASP A 37 9.12 23.35 30.85
N ARG A 38 8.97 22.04 30.70
CA ARG A 38 10.09 21.10 30.51
C ARG A 38 10.21 20.63 29.08
N ILE A 39 10.68 21.48 28.21
CA ILE A 39 11.14 21.10 26.86
C ILE A 39 12.67 21.20 26.79
N PHE A 40 13.28 20.39 25.94
CA PHE A 40 14.75 20.28 25.89
C PHE A 40 15.27 20.64 24.49
N PRO A 41 16.45 21.27 24.38
CA PRO A 41 17.10 21.47 23.08
C PRO A 41 17.22 20.18 22.30
N GLY A 42 16.86 20.22 21.00
CA GLY A 42 16.79 19.07 20.13
C GLY A 42 15.46 18.29 20.17
N GLN A 43 14.58 18.56 21.14
CA GLN A 43 13.24 17.98 21.16
C GLN A 43 12.44 18.50 19.98
N GLN A 44 11.75 17.59 19.28
CA GLN A 44 10.81 17.99 18.23
C GLN A 44 9.41 18.17 18.82
N LEU A 45 8.87 19.35 18.62
CA LEU A 45 7.47 19.66 18.95
C LEU A 45 6.64 19.71 17.68
N SER A 46 5.55 19.00 17.71
CA SER A 46 4.49 19.13 16.73
C SER A 46 3.78 20.47 16.94
N LEU A 47 3.83 21.33 15.95
CA LEU A 47 3.07 22.56 15.94
C LEU A 47 1.73 22.30 15.25
N PRO A 48 0.63 22.24 16.02
CA PRO A 48 -0.66 21.91 15.45
C PRO A 48 -1.16 23.05 14.54
N GLY A 49 -1.75 22.67 13.45
CA GLY A 49 -2.37 23.60 12.51
C GLY A 49 -3.38 22.87 11.66
N GLY A 50 -4.67 22.84 12.06
CA GLY A 50 -5.72 22.23 11.27
C GLY A 50 -6.37 20.97 11.86
N VAL A 51 -6.87 20.10 11.03
CA VAL A 51 -7.73 18.97 11.36
C VAL A 51 -7.01 17.66 11.19
N THR A 52 -7.09 16.76 12.19
CA THR A 52 -6.64 15.38 12.10
C THR A 52 -7.82 14.42 12.12
N THR A 53 -7.64 13.20 11.61
CA THR A 53 -8.64 12.14 11.69
C THR A 53 -8.30 11.18 12.82
N VAL A 54 -9.32 10.83 13.63
CA VAL A 54 -9.25 9.84 14.71
C VAL A 54 -10.27 8.77 14.40
N VAL A 55 -9.91 7.51 14.60
CA VAL A 55 -10.85 6.40 14.55
C VAL A 55 -11.34 6.09 15.96
N VAL A 56 -12.66 6.07 16.15
CA VAL A 56 -13.33 5.83 17.42
C VAL A 56 -13.06 4.43 17.92
N ARG A 57 -12.67 4.28 19.17
CA ARG A 57 -12.43 3.01 19.87
C ARG A 57 -13.52 2.69 20.86
N GLN A 58 -13.53 1.48 21.36
CA GLN A 58 -14.37 1.10 22.47
C GLN A 58 -14.10 1.98 23.70
N GLY A 59 -15.17 2.56 24.25
CA GLY A 59 -15.10 3.47 25.38
C GLY A 59 -14.83 4.94 25.03
N ASP A 60 -14.58 5.27 23.77
CA ASP A 60 -14.44 6.66 23.34
C ASP A 60 -15.79 7.38 23.42
N THR A 61 -15.72 8.62 23.87
CA THR A 61 -16.82 9.57 23.83
C THR A 61 -16.34 10.87 23.19
N VAL A 62 -17.24 11.65 22.61
CA VAL A 62 -16.88 12.95 22.03
C VAL A 62 -16.20 13.84 23.08
N TYR A 63 -16.70 13.82 24.31
CA TYR A 63 -16.10 14.55 25.44
C TYR A 63 -14.69 14.02 25.78
N GLY A 64 -14.52 12.70 25.86
CA GLY A 64 -13.21 12.08 26.14
C GLY A 64 -12.17 12.41 25.08
N LEU A 65 -12.56 12.36 23.80
CA LEU A 65 -11.70 12.75 22.68
C LEU A 65 -11.36 14.26 22.74
N ALA A 66 -12.35 15.11 23.07
CA ALA A 66 -12.13 16.55 23.25
C ALA A 66 -11.08 16.83 24.33
N GLN A 67 -11.16 16.15 25.48
CA GLN A 67 -10.17 16.24 26.54
C GLN A 67 -8.80 15.69 26.11
N ALA A 68 -8.76 14.54 25.46
CA ALA A 68 -7.51 13.89 25.03
C ALA A 68 -6.73 14.72 24.00
N TYR A 69 -7.45 15.44 23.15
CA TYR A 69 -6.84 16.27 22.09
C TYR A 69 -6.79 17.78 22.44
N GLY A 70 -7.28 18.17 23.60
CA GLY A 70 -7.25 19.57 24.06
C GLY A 70 -8.09 20.52 23.19
N VAL A 71 -9.20 20.02 22.64
CA VAL A 71 -10.12 20.81 21.81
C VAL A 71 -11.49 20.93 22.47
N PRO A 72 -12.27 21.97 22.20
CA PRO A 72 -13.65 22.05 22.65
C PRO A 72 -14.51 20.91 22.10
N THR A 73 -15.41 20.35 22.90
CA THR A 73 -16.34 19.29 22.48
C THR A 73 -17.16 19.72 21.26
N GLU A 74 -17.60 20.97 21.24
CA GLU A 74 -18.36 21.59 20.17
C GLU A 74 -17.60 21.58 18.84
N ALA A 75 -16.26 21.76 18.89
CA ALA A 75 -15.43 21.73 17.69
C ALA A 75 -15.43 20.34 17.01
N ILE A 76 -15.43 19.27 17.80
CA ILE A 76 -15.56 17.91 17.28
C ILE A 76 -16.96 17.68 16.71
N ILE A 77 -18.01 18.11 17.43
CA ILE A 77 -19.41 17.99 17.01
C ILE A 77 -19.62 18.69 15.66
N GLU A 78 -19.18 19.93 15.53
CA GLU A 78 -19.32 20.71 14.29
C GLU A 78 -18.53 20.12 13.13
N ALA A 79 -17.26 19.78 13.36
CA ALA A 79 -16.38 19.24 12.31
C ALA A 79 -16.92 17.93 11.72
N ASN A 80 -17.65 17.14 12.52
CA ASN A 80 -18.20 15.84 12.12
C ASN A 80 -19.72 15.86 11.87
N ARG A 81 -20.38 17.04 12.02
CA ARG A 81 -21.83 17.18 11.85
C ARG A 81 -22.63 16.20 12.72
N LEU A 82 -22.16 15.98 13.95
CA LEU A 82 -22.85 15.09 14.86
C LEU A 82 -24.16 15.70 15.33
N SER A 83 -25.23 14.92 15.27
CA SER A 83 -26.55 15.30 15.80
C SER A 83 -26.75 14.80 17.23
N PRO A 84 -27.50 15.50 18.08
CA PRO A 84 -27.86 14.98 19.40
C PRO A 84 -28.47 13.57 19.31
N PRO A 85 -28.11 12.64 20.19
CA PRO A 85 -27.30 12.75 21.40
C PRO A 85 -25.78 12.63 21.19
N TYR A 86 -25.25 12.96 20.00
CA TYR A 86 -23.82 12.96 19.66
C TYR A 86 -23.15 11.58 19.80
N THR A 87 -23.89 10.55 19.43
CA THR A 87 -23.40 9.17 19.46
C THR A 87 -22.33 8.97 18.40
N ILE A 88 -21.24 8.32 18.80
CA ILE A 88 -20.15 7.90 17.93
C ILE A 88 -20.01 6.38 18.01
N PHE A 89 -19.57 5.76 16.91
CA PHE A 89 -19.51 4.31 16.79
C PHE A 89 -18.06 3.84 16.64
N ILE A 90 -17.75 2.67 17.18
CA ILE A 90 -16.43 2.04 17.04
C ILE A 90 -16.11 1.87 15.54
N GLY A 91 -14.90 2.31 15.13
CA GLY A 91 -14.47 2.33 13.75
C GLY A 91 -14.90 3.58 12.96
N GLN A 92 -15.71 4.46 13.55
CA GLN A 92 -16.04 5.74 12.92
C GLN A 92 -14.83 6.64 12.83
N ALA A 93 -14.56 7.21 11.64
CA ALA A 93 -13.54 8.22 11.47
C ALA A 93 -14.11 9.60 11.88
N LEU A 94 -13.50 10.24 12.86
CA LEU A 94 -13.84 11.57 13.33
C LEU A 94 -12.74 12.56 12.97
N THR A 95 -13.15 13.70 12.49
CA THR A 95 -12.30 14.88 12.33
C THR A 95 -12.15 15.59 13.67
N ILE A 96 -10.93 15.62 14.21
CA ILE A 96 -10.59 16.34 15.43
C ILE A 96 -9.79 17.58 15.02
N PRO A 97 -10.27 18.81 15.23
CA PRO A 97 -9.52 20.03 14.94
C PRO A 97 -8.48 20.31 16.04
N PRO A 98 -7.23 19.81 15.91
CA PRO A 98 -6.20 20.07 16.91
C PRO A 98 -5.59 21.45 16.68
N GLY A 99 -5.46 22.21 17.70
CA GLY A 99 -4.54 23.32 17.76
C GLY A 99 -5.05 24.69 17.39
N VAL A 100 -5.77 24.87 16.30
CA VAL A 100 -6.39 26.16 15.95
C VAL A 100 -7.88 25.96 15.69
N PRO A 101 -8.62 25.49 16.69
CA PRO A 101 -10.05 25.23 16.50
C PRO A 101 -10.82 26.51 16.17
N TYR A 102 -10.30 27.66 16.57
CA TYR A 102 -10.94 28.94 16.35
C TYR A 102 -9.89 30.03 16.08
N TYR A 103 -9.46 30.08 14.82
CA TYR A 103 -8.71 31.25 14.38
C TYR A 103 -9.65 32.44 14.29
N VAL A 104 -9.30 33.54 14.91
CA VAL A 104 -10.05 34.80 14.81
C VAL A 104 -9.46 35.63 13.69
N VAL A 105 -10.26 35.88 12.66
CA VAL A 105 -9.88 36.65 11.45
C VAL A 105 -9.41 38.03 11.85
N GLN A 106 -8.23 38.43 11.39
CA GLN A 106 -7.65 39.74 11.59
C GLN A 106 -7.90 40.65 10.39
N PRO A 107 -7.83 41.98 10.54
CA PRO A 107 -7.87 42.90 9.41
C PRO A 107 -6.80 42.56 8.36
N GLY A 108 -7.21 42.43 7.09
CA GLY A 108 -6.32 42.08 5.99
C GLY A 108 -6.13 40.58 5.74
N ASP A 109 -6.72 39.68 6.55
CA ASP A 109 -6.69 38.24 6.27
C ASP A 109 -7.56 37.88 5.05
N THR A 110 -7.07 36.88 4.31
CA THR A 110 -7.81 36.20 3.27
C THR A 110 -7.74 34.69 3.47
N LEU A 111 -8.71 33.94 2.99
CA LEU A 111 -8.66 32.46 3.09
C LEU A 111 -7.39 31.90 2.43
N PHE A 112 -6.94 32.51 1.33
CA PHE A 112 -5.70 32.10 0.67
C PHE A 112 -4.46 32.36 1.54
N ALA A 113 -4.38 33.54 2.18
CA ALA A 113 -3.29 33.86 3.09
C ALA A 113 -3.27 32.94 4.32
N LEU A 114 -4.46 32.63 4.87
CA LEU A 114 -4.60 31.67 5.97
C LEU A 114 -4.21 30.25 5.54
N ALA A 115 -4.66 29.78 4.38
CA ALA A 115 -4.27 28.49 3.85
C ALA A 115 -2.74 28.40 3.64
N SER A 116 -2.11 29.47 3.21
CA SER A 116 -0.65 29.54 3.07
C SER A 116 0.07 29.57 4.43
N ARG A 117 -0.39 30.39 5.37
CA ARG A 117 0.19 30.55 6.71
C ARG A 117 0.11 29.27 7.53
N TYR A 118 -1.02 28.60 7.51
CA TYR A 118 -1.27 27.38 8.26
C TYR A 118 -1.00 26.10 7.46
N ASN A 119 -0.37 26.21 6.29
CA ASN A 119 -0.03 25.07 5.43
C ASN A 119 -1.22 24.18 5.04
N VAL A 120 -2.40 24.75 4.86
CA VAL A 120 -3.54 24.04 4.27
C VAL A 120 -3.28 23.89 2.78
N ARG A 121 -2.45 22.91 2.40
CA ARG A 121 -1.92 22.72 1.04
C ARG A 121 -2.09 21.28 0.56
N THR A 122 -2.27 21.14 -0.74
CA THR A 122 -2.17 19.84 -1.43
C THR A 122 -1.26 20.03 -2.64
N ASN A 123 -0.27 19.18 -2.83
CA ASN A 123 0.69 19.29 -3.94
C ASN A 123 1.33 20.68 -4.08
N ASP A 124 1.72 21.27 -2.95
CA ASP A 124 2.33 22.61 -2.83
C ASP A 124 1.40 23.80 -3.13
N ALA A 125 0.15 23.56 -3.51
CA ALA A 125 -0.84 24.62 -3.71
C ALA A 125 -1.67 24.85 -2.43
N PRO A 126 -1.87 26.11 -1.99
CA PRO A 126 -2.82 26.45 -0.94
C PRO A 126 -4.25 26.03 -1.32
N ARG A 127 -5.00 25.57 -0.33
CA ARG A 127 -6.36 25.05 -0.50
C ARG A 127 -7.36 25.85 0.35
N PRO A 128 -7.62 27.12 0.00
CA PRO A 128 -8.57 27.97 0.74
C PRO A 128 -10.00 27.39 0.75
N GLU A 129 -10.37 26.62 -0.28
CA GLU A 129 -11.66 25.96 -0.34
C GLU A 129 -11.88 24.93 0.77
N LEU A 130 -10.82 24.34 1.35
CA LEU A 130 -10.95 23.45 2.50
C LEU A 130 -11.33 24.24 3.77
N ILE A 131 -10.78 25.45 3.95
CA ILE A 131 -11.17 26.32 5.06
C ILE A 131 -12.62 26.76 4.85
N ARG A 132 -12.99 27.16 3.64
CA ARG A 132 -14.37 27.51 3.29
C ARG A 132 -15.35 26.38 3.59
N ALA A 133 -15.04 25.18 3.13
CA ALA A 133 -15.92 24.00 3.25
C ALA A 133 -16.17 23.62 4.72
N ILE A 134 -15.12 23.54 5.56
CA ILE A 134 -15.26 23.12 6.95
C ILE A 134 -16.04 24.16 7.79
N ASN A 135 -15.87 25.45 7.45
CA ASN A 135 -16.57 26.55 8.12
C ASN A 135 -17.91 26.88 7.47
N ARG A 136 -18.33 26.15 6.43
CA ARG A 136 -19.60 26.37 5.68
C ARG A 136 -19.78 27.81 5.19
N LEU A 137 -18.67 28.45 4.77
CA LEU A 137 -18.74 29.81 4.27
C LEU A 137 -19.39 29.83 2.87
N PRO A 138 -20.29 30.78 2.61
CA PRO A 138 -20.97 30.89 1.31
C PRO A 138 -20.03 31.38 0.19
N SER A 139 -18.95 32.07 0.56
CA SER A 139 -17.93 32.61 -0.36
C SER A 139 -16.57 32.62 0.32
N ASP A 140 -15.55 33.06 -0.41
CA ASP A 140 -14.20 33.25 0.15
C ASP A 140 -14.06 34.55 0.97
N THR A 141 -15.13 35.31 1.12
CA THR A 141 -15.15 36.55 1.90
C THR A 141 -15.19 36.23 3.38
N ILE A 142 -14.22 36.74 4.12
CA ILE A 142 -14.13 36.67 5.57
C ILE A 142 -14.01 38.07 6.15
N VAL A 143 -14.52 38.26 7.36
CA VAL A 143 -14.50 39.57 8.02
C VAL A 143 -13.77 39.46 9.35
N PRO A 144 -13.07 40.54 9.79
CA PRO A 144 -12.41 40.58 11.08
C PRO A 144 -13.35 40.21 12.24
N GLY A 145 -12.85 39.39 13.17
CA GLY A 145 -13.62 38.88 14.30
C GLY A 145 -14.34 37.54 14.00
N MET A 146 -14.44 37.11 12.74
CA MET A 146 -14.99 35.79 12.39
C MET A 146 -14.09 34.69 12.98
N ARG A 147 -14.70 33.65 13.54
CA ARG A 147 -13.98 32.48 14.08
C ARG A 147 -13.98 31.36 13.05
N LEU A 148 -12.80 30.88 12.68
CA LEU A 148 -12.61 29.84 11.67
C LEU A 148 -11.88 28.62 12.26
N VAL A 149 -12.32 27.45 11.82
CA VAL A 149 -11.55 26.20 11.93
C VAL A 149 -10.58 26.14 10.77
N ILE A 150 -9.31 25.94 11.04
CA ILE A 150 -8.28 25.79 10.00
C ILE A 150 -7.96 24.30 9.80
N PRO A 151 -8.36 23.70 8.69
CA PRO A 151 -8.17 22.28 8.44
C PRO A 151 -6.76 21.92 7.99
N TYR A 152 -6.34 20.67 8.19
CA TYR A 152 -5.27 20.09 7.39
C TYR A 152 -5.79 19.78 5.99
N ALA A 153 -4.97 20.10 4.99
CA ALA A 153 -5.16 19.49 3.69
C ALA A 153 -4.70 18.02 3.73
N PRO A 154 -5.42 17.11 3.08
CA PRO A 154 -4.92 15.75 2.87
C PRO A 154 -3.53 15.80 2.23
N PRO A 155 -2.63 14.84 2.55
CA PRO A 155 -1.27 14.86 2.01
C PRO A 155 -1.22 14.82 0.48
N GLY A 156 -2.31 14.38 -0.15
CA GLY A 156 -2.40 14.24 -1.62
C GLY A 156 -1.54 13.07 -2.13
N GLY A 157 -1.68 12.78 -3.40
CA GLY A 157 -0.97 11.68 -4.06
C GLY A 157 -1.93 10.65 -4.65
N SER A 158 -1.40 9.78 -5.48
CA SER A 158 -2.12 8.63 -6.02
C SER A 158 -1.88 7.38 -5.18
N GLY A 159 -2.75 6.40 -5.32
CA GLY A 159 -2.68 5.13 -4.62
C GLY A 159 -3.23 5.20 -3.20
N MET A 160 -3.21 4.07 -2.51
CA MET A 160 -3.65 3.93 -1.13
C MET A 160 -2.55 3.37 -0.25
N VAL A 161 -2.56 3.72 1.02
CA VAL A 161 -1.68 3.10 2.02
C VAL A 161 -2.47 2.02 2.74
N ALA A 162 -2.10 0.76 2.52
CA ALA A 162 -2.56 -0.35 3.34
C ALA A 162 -1.78 -0.36 4.65
N TYR A 163 -2.47 -0.56 5.77
CA TYR A 163 -1.85 -0.68 7.06
C TYR A 163 -2.59 -1.69 7.93
N VAL A 164 -1.88 -2.34 8.83
CA VAL A 164 -2.44 -3.26 9.81
C VAL A 164 -2.53 -2.55 11.15
N ALA A 165 -3.70 -2.54 11.74
CA ALA A 165 -3.92 -1.83 13.00
C ALA A 165 -4.90 -2.57 13.92
N ASP A 166 -4.65 -2.41 15.23
CA ASP A 166 -5.52 -2.88 16.29
C ASP A 166 -6.58 -1.83 16.61
N PHE A 167 -7.81 -2.10 16.21
CA PHE A 167 -8.98 -1.31 16.58
C PHE A 167 -9.86 -2.11 17.53
N GLY A 168 -9.67 -1.89 18.83
CA GLY A 168 -10.54 -2.51 19.86
C GLY A 168 -10.19 -3.96 20.22
N GLY A 169 -8.94 -4.36 20.08
CA GLY A 169 -8.40 -5.65 20.52
C GLY A 169 -8.12 -6.65 19.38
N ASP A 170 -8.69 -6.45 18.20
CA ASP A 170 -8.43 -7.26 17.02
C ASP A 170 -7.65 -6.48 15.96
N PHE A 171 -6.61 -7.09 15.43
CA PHE A 171 -5.89 -6.54 14.28
C PHE A 171 -6.70 -6.76 12.99
N ASP A 172 -6.73 -5.71 12.16
CA ASP A 172 -7.33 -5.80 10.84
C ASP A 172 -6.53 -5.00 9.80
N LEU A 173 -6.80 -5.28 8.53
CA LEU A 173 -6.25 -4.55 7.41
C LEU A 173 -7.12 -3.34 7.08
N TRP A 174 -6.49 -2.18 6.95
CA TRP A 174 -7.10 -0.90 6.66
C TRP A 174 -6.46 -0.25 5.44
N LEU A 175 -7.20 0.58 4.77
CA LEU A 175 -6.76 1.39 3.63
C LEU A 175 -6.91 2.87 3.98
N TYR A 176 -5.85 3.63 3.79
CA TYR A 176 -5.86 5.09 3.91
C TYR A 176 -5.70 5.71 2.53
N ASP A 177 -6.61 6.59 2.16
CA ASP A 177 -6.55 7.36 0.92
C ASP A 177 -5.84 8.71 1.16
N PRO A 178 -4.61 8.90 0.68
CA PRO A 178 -3.89 10.16 0.85
C PRO A 178 -4.52 11.35 0.14
N ALA A 179 -5.33 11.13 -0.88
CA ALA A 179 -6.00 12.20 -1.63
C ALA A 179 -7.18 12.78 -0.85
N THR A 180 -7.92 11.95 -0.13
CA THR A 180 -9.11 12.36 0.62
C THR A 180 -8.87 12.43 2.13
N GLY A 181 -7.80 11.82 2.63
CA GLY A 181 -7.50 11.72 4.06
C GLY A 181 -8.38 10.72 4.80
N ARG A 182 -9.06 9.80 4.10
CA ARG A 182 -10.02 8.88 4.69
C ARG A 182 -9.46 7.49 4.92
N PRO A 183 -9.51 6.95 6.14
CA PRO A 183 -9.29 5.54 6.40
C PRO A 183 -10.57 4.74 6.12
N THR A 184 -10.43 3.57 5.54
CA THR A 184 -11.52 2.61 5.34
C THR A 184 -11.07 1.22 5.74
N PRO A 185 -11.91 0.43 6.44
CA PRO A 185 -11.57 -0.95 6.74
C PRO A 185 -11.53 -1.76 5.44
N ALA A 186 -10.58 -2.64 5.31
CA ALA A 186 -10.54 -3.59 4.21
C ALA A 186 -11.50 -4.77 4.43
N GLY A 187 -12.02 -4.93 5.66
CA GLY A 187 -13.05 -5.92 6.02
C GLY A 187 -12.50 -7.33 6.12
N SER A 188 -11.22 -7.48 6.43
CA SER A 188 -10.57 -8.79 6.47
C SER A 188 -10.84 -9.57 7.76
N ARG A 189 -10.76 -8.91 8.93
CA ARG A 189 -10.78 -9.50 10.29
C ARG A 189 -9.86 -10.72 10.48
N GLU A 190 -9.00 -10.97 9.49
CA GLU A 190 -8.08 -12.11 9.43
C GLU A 190 -6.63 -11.71 9.71
N ALA A 191 -6.32 -10.41 9.77
CA ALA A 191 -4.97 -9.96 10.06
C ALA A 191 -4.58 -10.19 11.52
N ASP A 192 -3.28 -10.31 11.78
CA ASP A 192 -2.69 -10.29 13.10
C ASP A 192 -1.61 -9.21 13.19
N ARG A 193 -0.97 -9.09 14.37
CA ARG A 193 0.05 -8.06 14.60
C ARG A 193 1.29 -8.17 13.69
N HIS A 194 1.55 -9.35 13.11
CA HIS A 194 2.70 -9.63 12.26
C HIS A 194 2.36 -9.56 10.77
N SER A 195 1.09 -9.33 10.44
CA SER A 195 0.64 -9.22 9.05
C SER A 195 1.32 -8.03 8.36
N VAL A 196 1.86 -8.29 7.18
CA VAL A 196 2.44 -7.28 6.28
C VAL A 196 1.65 -7.30 4.99
N PRO A 197 1.10 -6.17 4.54
CA PRO A 197 0.35 -6.11 3.28
C PRO A 197 1.31 -6.07 2.08
N TYR A 198 1.14 -7.00 1.15
CA TYR A 198 1.85 -7.07 -0.14
C TYR A 198 0.88 -6.79 -1.27
N TRP A 199 0.96 -5.61 -1.86
CA TRP A 199 0.15 -5.22 -2.99
C TRP A 199 0.51 -5.99 -4.26
N SER A 200 -0.50 -6.39 -5.04
CA SER A 200 -0.28 -6.83 -6.41
C SER A 200 0.16 -5.66 -7.31
N PRO A 201 0.94 -5.89 -8.37
CA PRO A 201 1.43 -4.81 -9.25
C PRO A 201 0.33 -3.95 -9.87
N ASP A 202 -0.86 -4.50 -10.07
CA ASP A 202 -2.05 -3.82 -10.59
C ASP A 202 -2.85 -3.05 -9.52
N SER A 203 -2.40 -3.06 -8.26
CA SER A 203 -3.06 -2.43 -7.10
C SER A 203 -4.48 -2.94 -6.80
N ARG A 204 -4.87 -4.11 -7.32
CA ARG A 204 -6.22 -4.68 -7.14
C ARG A 204 -6.32 -5.63 -5.96
N ARG A 205 -5.20 -6.22 -5.55
CA ARG A 205 -5.15 -7.25 -4.51
C ARG A 205 -4.08 -6.97 -3.48
N ILE A 206 -4.30 -7.48 -2.29
CA ILE A 206 -3.33 -7.49 -1.21
C ILE A 206 -3.17 -8.93 -0.73
N ALA A 207 -1.94 -9.45 -0.77
CA ALA A 207 -1.59 -10.69 -0.11
C ALA A 207 -1.04 -10.38 1.28
N PHE A 208 -1.41 -11.16 2.28
CA PHE A 208 -0.87 -11.06 3.62
C PHE A 208 -0.94 -12.41 4.34
N ILE A 209 -0.11 -12.58 5.35
CA ILE A 209 -0.19 -13.73 6.25
C ILE A 209 -1.02 -13.28 7.44
N GLY A 210 -2.16 -13.90 7.64
CA GLY A 210 -3.11 -13.58 8.70
C GLY A 210 -2.98 -14.47 9.92
N LYS A 211 -4.06 -14.52 10.68
CA LYS A 211 -4.20 -15.38 11.87
C LYS A 211 -3.83 -16.82 11.53
N GLU A 212 -3.22 -17.52 12.48
CA GLU A 212 -2.77 -18.91 12.31
C GLU A 212 -1.77 -19.11 11.15
N ASN A 213 -1.08 -18.03 10.74
CA ASN A 213 -0.14 -18.02 9.60
C ASN A 213 -0.76 -18.45 8.25
N VAL A 214 -2.03 -18.21 8.05
CA VAL A 214 -2.71 -18.50 6.78
C VAL A 214 -2.38 -17.41 5.76
N LEU A 215 -1.88 -17.79 4.58
CA LEU A 215 -1.73 -16.90 3.44
C LEU A 215 -3.08 -16.57 2.85
N ILE A 216 -3.40 -15.30 2.80
CA ILE A 216 -4.69 -14.78 2.35
C ILE A 216 -4.46 -13.75 1.25
N VAL A 217 -5.31 -13.76 0.24
CA VAL A 217 -5.42 -12.72 -0.78
C VAL A 217 -6.75 -12.02 -0.66
N LEU A 218 -6.71 -10.72 -0.46
CA LEU A 218 -7.85 -9.81 -0.47
C LEU A 218 -7.99 -9.18 -1.86
N ASP A 219 -9.15 -9.29 -2.48
CA ASP A 219 -9.56 -8.42 -3.59
C ASP A 219 -10.08 -7.10 -2.99
N VAL A 220 -9.41 -5.99 -3.28
CA VAL A 220 -9.65 -4.70 -2.62
C VAL A 220 -11.02 -4.11 -2.99
N ALA A 221 -11.39 -4.18 -4.26
CA ALA A 221 -12.67 -3.63 -4.74
C ALA A 221 -13.88 -4.46 -4.28
N ARG A 222 -13.73 -5.78 -4.29
CA ARG A 222 -14.81 -6.72 -3.92
C ARG A 222 -14.86 -7.04 -2.43
N ARG A 223 -13.78 -6.75 -1.70
CA ARG A 223 -13.61 -7.13 -0.30
C ARG A 223 -13.79 -8.63 -0.05
N THR A 224 -13.37 -9.44 -1.02
CA THR A 224 -13.41 -10.90 -0.94
C THR A 224 -12.04 -11.46 -0.57
N LEU A 225 -12.04 -12.49 0.29
CA LEU A 225 -10.83 -13.15 0.77
C LEU A 225 -10.71 -14.53 0.14
N THR A 226 -9.51 -14.86 -0.30
CA THR A 226 -9.12 -16.20 -0.74
C THR A 226 -8.01 -16.71 0.16
N ARG A 227 -8.28 -17.77 0.91
CA ARG A 227 -7.26 -18.49 1.70
C ARG A 227 -6.50 -19.42 0.78
N ILE A 228 -5.18 -19.36 0.81
CA ILE A 228 -4.29 -20.01 -0.16
C ILE A 228 -3.54 -21.18 0.46
N ASP A 229 -2.80 -20.92 1.52
CA ASP A 229 -1.92 -21.92 2.13
C ASP A 229 -1.66 -21.58 3.60
N GLN A 230 -1.13 -22.54 4.35
CA GLN A 230 -0.63 -22.32 5.70
C GLN A 230 0.89 -22.24 5.64
N LEU A 231 1.45 -21.16 6.18
CA LEU A 231 2.87 -20.83 6.08
C LEU A 231 3.56 -20.87 7.44
N GLU A 232 4.89 -20.72 7.41
CA GLU A 232 5.69 -20.47 8.59
C GLU A 232 5.62 -18.98 8.98
N PRO A 233 5.77 -18.64 10.26
CA PRO A 233 5.85 -17.24 10.69
C PRO A 233 6.95 -16.49 9.94
N TYR A 234 6.70 -15.19 9.66
CA TYR A 234 7.66 -14.29 9.00
C TYR A 234 8.05 -14.67 7.56
N THR A 235 7.31 -15.56 6.93
CA THR A 235 7.50 -15.84 5.49
C THR A 235 7.28 -14.58 4.66
N THR A 236 8.20 -14.28 3.75
CA THR A 236 8.06 -13.18 2.81
C THR A 236 7.33 -13.61 1.55
N LEU A 237 6.51 -12.72 1.02
CA LEU A 237 5.69 -12.94 -0.17
C LEU A 237 6.18 -12.08 -1.32
N SER A 238 6.08 -12.58 -2.54
CA SER A 238 6.35 -11.80 -3.74
C SER A 238 5.32 -12.09 -4.83
N TRP A 239 4.74 -11.04 -5.40
CA TRP A 239 3.88 -11.14 -6.55
C TRP A 239 4.67 -11.29 -7.84
N SER A 240 4.18 -12.10 -8.77
CA SER A 240 4.66 -12.06 -10.15
C SER A 240 4.34 -10.71 -10.79
N PRO A 241 5.13 -10.22 -11.75
CA PRO A 241 4.89 -8.92 -12.40
C PRO A 241 3.51 -8.78 -13.06
N ASP A 242 2.94 -9.90 -13.51
CA ASP A 242 1.60 -9.97 -14.09
C ASP A 242 0.46 -10.06 -13.05
N GLY A 243 0.80 -10.05 -11.73
CA GLY A 243 -0.16 -10.12 -10.65
C GLY A 243 -0.97 -11.42 -10.54
N THR A 244 -0.61 -12.47 -11.28
CA THR A 244 -1.39 -13.72 -11.34
C THR A 244 -0.84 -14.83 -10.45
N ARG A 245 0.41 -14.69 -9.96
CA ARG A 245 1.09 -15.70 -9.14
C ARG A 245 1.70 -15.07 -7.89
N LEU A 246 1.77 -15.88 -6.84
CA LEU A 246 2.54 -15.57 -5.63
C LEU A 246 3.71 -16.54 -5.51
N ALA A 247 4.88 -16.03 -5.10
CA ALA A 247 6.00 -16.84 -4.67
C ALA A 247 6.23 -16.64 -3.16
N TYR A 248 6.47 -17.72 -2.46
CA TYR A 248 6.77 -17.74 -1.04
C TYR A 248 7.65 -18.95 -0.69
N THR A 249 8.18 -18.98 0.51
CA THR A 249 8.96 -20.12 1.00
C THR A 249 8.12 -20.97 1.94
N LYS A 250 8.24 -22.30 1.83
CA LYS A 250 7.58 -23.26 2.71
C LYS A 250 8.49 -24.49 2.87
N ALA A 251 8.75 -24.91 4.10
CA ALA A 251 9.64 -26.02 4.41
C ALA A 251 11.01 -25.91 3.68
N GLY A 252 11.56 -24.70 3.60
CA GLY A 252 12.84 -24.43 2.94
C GLY A 252 12.83 -24.60 1.42
N GLN A 253 11.66 -24.65 0.78
CA GLN A 253 11.49 -24.71 -0.67
C GLN A 253 10.80 -23.44 -1.16
N ILE A 254 10.93 -23.12 -2.44
CA ILE A 254 10.15 -22.07 -3.07
C ILE A 254 8.85 -22.66 -3.60
N VAL A 255 7.73 -22.05 -3.23
CA VAL A 255 6.42 -22.39 -3.76
C VAL A 255 5.93 -21.23 -4.63
N MET A 256 5.46 -21.55 -5.83
CA MET A 256 4.73 -20.63 -6.70
C MET A 256 3.27 -21.06 -6.75
N TYR A 257 2.38 -20.15 -6.36
CA TYR A 257 0.93 -20.40 -6.39
C TYR A 257 0.28 -19.59 -7.51
N GLU A 258 -0.44 -20.28 -8.38
CA GLU A 258 -1.23 -19.67 -9.46
C GLU A 258 -2.67 -19.42 -8.99
N LEU A 259 -3.03 -18.14 -8.87
CA LEU A 259 -4.34 -17.75 -8.34
C LEU A 259 -5.51 -18.22 -9.21
N LEU A 260 -5.35 -18.25 -10.51
CA LEU A 260 -6.41 -18.62 -11.46
C LEU A 260 -6.62 -20.12 -11.51
N ALA A 261 -5.54 -20.87 -11.42
CA ALA A 261 -5.57 -22.34 -11.47
C ALA A 261 -5.78 -22.97 -10.09
N PHE A 262 -5.74 -22.17 -9.00
CA PHE A 262 -5.74 -22.66 -7.62
C PHE A 262 -4.70 -23.76 -7.40
N ARG A 263 -3.51 -23.59 -7.98
CA ARG A 263 -2.47 -24.61 -8.04
C ARG A 263 -1.14 -24.10 -7.53
N ALA A 264 -0.52 -24.89 -6.65
CA ALA A 264 0.84 -24.67 -6.20
C ALA A 264 1.83 -25.54 -6.98
N ARG A 265 3.02 -25.00 -7.22
CA ARG A 265 4.19 -25.71 -7.75
C ARG A 265 5.39 -25.39 -6.87
N SER A 266 6.08 -26.41 -6.39
CA SER A 266 7.30 -26.27 -5.61
C SER A 266 8.54 -26.36 -6.51
N LEU A 267 9.53 -25.53 -6.22
CA LEU A 267 10.87 -25.59 -6.80
C LEU A 267 11.84 -26.04 -5.73
N SER A 268 12.74 -26.95 -6.09
CA SER A 268 13.82 -27.41 -5.20
C SER A 268 14.82 -26.26 -4.98
N ALA A 269 14.79 -25.67 -3.80
CA ALA A 269 15.69 -24.60 -3.36
C ALA A 269 15.95 -24.73 -1.87
N PRO A 270 16.74 -25.75 -1.43
CA PRO A 270 16.93 -26.05 -0.02
C PRO A 270 17.39 -24.83 0.79
N GLY A 271 16.71 -24.55 1.90
CA GLY A 271 17.02 -23.43 2.79
C GLY A 271 16.62 -22.06 2.21
N ALA A 272 15.80 -22.02 1.17
CA ALA A 272 15.36 -20.76 0.56
C ALA A 272 14.60 -19.88 1.53
N LYS A 273 14.92 -18.59 1.51
CA LYS A 273 14.24 -17.50 2.21
C LYS A 273 14.26 -16.23 1.34
N HIS A 274 13.41 -15.25 1.66
CA HIS A 274 13.33 -13.94 0.98
C HIS A 274 13.14 -14.03 -0.53
N VAL A 275 12.26 -14.93 -0.99
CA VAL A 275 11.99 -15.09 -2.43
C VAL A 275 11.37 -13.84 -3.05
N GLN A 276 11.84 -13.46 -4.24
CA GLN A 276 11.32 -12.33 -5.02
C GLN A 276 11.28 -12.63 -6.51
N TRP A 277 10.22 -12.18 -7.18
CA TRP A 277 10.12 -12.24 -8.62
C TRP A 277 11.00 -11.19 -9.28
N PHE A 278 11.73 -11.59 -10.32
CA PHE A 278 12.31 -10.60 -11.24
C PHE A 278 11.22 -9.91 -12.06
N PRO A 279 11.43 -8.64 -12.45
CA PRO A 279 10.47 -7.90 -13.28
C PRO A 279 10.17 -8.56 -14.62
N SER A 280 11.08 -9.39 -15.14
CA SER A 280 10.88 -10.20 -16.35
C SER A 280 9.83 -11.32 -16.17
N GLY A 281 9.53 -11.72 -14.94
CA GLY A 281 8.55 -12.77 -14.64
C GLY A 281 8.99 -14.21 -14.93
N ASP A 282 10.22 -14.42 -15.43
CA ASP A 282 10.77 -15.72 -15.80
C ASP A 282 11.72 -16.31 -14.76
N ARG A 283 12.15 -15.51 -13.78
CA ARG A 283 13.14 -15.86 -12.74
C ARG A 283 12.71 -15.41 -11.35
N LEU A 284 13.31 -16.06 -10.36
CA LEU A 284 13.18 -15.74 -8.94
C LEU A 284 14.57 -15.49 -8.35
N LEU A 285 14.67 -14.46 -7.51
CA LEU A 285 15.78 -14.20 -6.60
C LEU A 285 15.41 -14.78 -5.24
N TYR A 286 16.35 -15.42 -4.55
CA TYR A 286 16.17 -15.87 -3.18
C TYR A 286 17.49 -15.90 -2.42
N ALA A 287 17.41 -15.87 -1.09
CA ALA A 287 18.55 -16.09 -0.22
C ALA A 287 18.55 -17.53 0.31
N ALA A 288 19.73 -18.13 0.44
CA ALA A 288 19.93 -19.41 1.12
C ALA A 288 21.36 -19.49 1.66
N GLN A 289 21.55 -20.28 2.71
CA GLN A 289 22.89 -20.49 3.29
C GLN A 289 23.76 -21.35 2.37
N ASP A 290 25.03 -20.98 2.29
CA ASP A 290 26.07 -21.80 1.71
C ASP A 290 26.66 -22.80 2.74
N ALA A 291 27.65 -23.59 2.33
CA ALA A 291 28.31 -24.55 3.20
C ALA A 291 29.08 -23.92 4.40
N SER A 292 29.36 -22.62 4.33
CA SER A 292 30.01 -21.84 5.39
C SER A 292 29.02 -21.22 6.38
N GLY A 293 27.71 -21.40 6.16
CA GLY A 293 26.66 -20.85 6.99
C GLY A 293 26.32 -19.38 6.69
N ASN A 294 26.92 -18.80 5.64
CA ASN A 294 26.60 -17.44 5.21
C ASN A 294 25.45 -17.45 4.19
N ASP A 295 24.57 -16.46 4.28
CA ASP A 295 23.54 -16.29 3.27
C ASP A 295 24.12 -15.79 1.96
N GLN A 296 23.70 -16.43 0.87
CA GLN A 296 24.03 -16.05 -0.48
C GLN A 296 22.74 -15.74 -1.25
N LEU A 297 22.82 -14.83 -2.19
CA LEU A 297 21.76 -14.64 -3.16
C LEU A 297 21.91 -15.60 -4.34
N TYR A 298 20.82 -16.22 -4.71
CA TYR A 298 20.70 -17.12 -5.84
C TYR A 298 19.59 -16.64 -6.78
N GLU A 299 19.75 -16.92 -8.05
CA GLU A 299 18.63 -16.88 -9.01
C GLU A 299 18.29 -18.28 -9.50
N VAL A 300 17.03 -18.47 -9.90
CA VAL A 300 16.52 -19.68 -10.51
C VAL A 300 15.39 -19.32 -11.47
N ARG A 301 15.28 -20.03 -12.60
CA ARG A 301 14.14 -19.87 -13.49
C ARG A 301 12.88 -20.44 -12.87
N THR A 302 11.72 -19.93 -13.32
CA THR A 302 10.42 -20.40 -12.82
C THR A 302 10.10 -21.85 -13.19
N ASP A 303 10.81 -22.44 -14.16
CA ASP A 303 10.75 -23.87 -14.49
C ASP A 303 11.63 -24.74 -13.57
N GLY A 304 12.46 -24.14 -12.72
CA GLY A 304 13.38 -24.81 -11.80
C GLY A 304 14.78 -24.99 -12.37
N THR A 305 15.03 -24.58 -13.62
CA THR A 305 16.34 -24.67 -14.26
C THR A 305 17.20 -23.43 -14.00
N GLY A 306 18.48 -23.46 -14.40
CA GLY A 306 19.33 -22.27 -14.40
C GLY A 306 19.67 -21.71 -13.02
N ARG A 307 19.66 -22.54 -11.96
CA ARG A 307 20.08 -22.11 -10.63
C ARG A 307 21.51 -21.59 -10.67
N ARG A 308 21.72 -20.37 -10.19
CA ARG A 308 23.03 -19.72 -10.14
C ARG A 308 23.20 -18.95 -8.83
N GLN A 309 24.32 -19.15 -8.16
CA GLN A 309 24.75 -18.31 -7.04
C GLN A 309 25.24 -16.97 -7.60
N ILE A 310 24.79 -15.88 -6.99
CA ILE A 310 25.12 -14.51 -7.41
C ILE A 310 26.24 -13.94 -6.53
N THR A 311 26.11 -14.06 -5.20
CA THR A 311 27.02 -13.42 -4.26
C THR A 311 28.04 -14.38 -3.66
N ARG A 312 29.09 -13.80 -3.08
CA ARG A 312 30.06 -14.48 -2.19
C ARG A 312 30.14 -13.70 -0.89
N ASN A 313 29.02 -13.69 -0.17
CA ASN A 313 28.91 -12.99 1.10
C ASN A 313 29.62 -13.74 2.22
N THR A 314 30.36 -13.02 3.05
CA THR A 314 31.08 -13.53 4.23
C THR A 314 30.62 -12.87 5.54
N MET A 315 29.58 -12.04 5.48
CA MET A 315 29.10 -11.22 6.60
C MET A 315 27.98 -11.88 7.42
N GLY A 316 27.61 -13.14 7.10
CA GLY A 316 26.55 -13.86 7.80
C GLY A 316 25.17 -13.69 7.15
N PRO A 317 24.10 -13.54 7.94
CA PRO A 317 22.74 -13.53 7.42
C PRO A 317 22.40 -12.27 6.62
N MET A 318 21.52 -12.43 5.63
CA MET A 318 20.89 -11.36 4.86
C MET A 318 19.43 -11.26 5.27
N ASN A 319 19.05 -10.12 5.82
CA ASN A 319 17.65 -9.81 6.17
C ASN A 319 17.09 -8.75 5.23
N ASP A 320 15.76 -8.61 5.18
CA ASP A 320 15.06 -7.59 4.38
C ASP A 320 15.51 -7.52 2.91
N VAL A 321 15.81 -8.67 2.30
CA VAL A 321 16.23 -8.71 0.90
C VAL A 321 15.14 -8.10 0.01
N ARG A 322 15.50 -7.10 -0.80
CA ARG A 322 14.59 -6.40 -1.73
C ARG A 322 15.23 -6.25 -3.10
N LEU A 323 14.61 -6.79 -4.12
CA LEU A 323 15.01 -6.61 -5.52
C LEU A 323 14.67 -5.19 -5.99
N SER A 324 15.55 -4.57 -6.77
CA SER A 324 15.27 -3.27 -7.39
C SER A 324 14.14 -3.37 -8.43
N PRO A 325 13.40 -2.30 -8.69
CA PRO A 325 12.33 -2.31 -9.70
C PRO A 325 12.81 -2.71 -11.11
N GLN A 326 14.08 -2.48 -11.42
CA GLN A 326 14.71 -2.87 -12.71
C GLN A 326 15.22 -4.32 -12.70
N GLY A 327 15.36 -4.94 -11.53
CA GLY A 327 15.89 -6.30 -11.40
C GLY A 327 17.40 -6.41 -11.60
N ASP A 328 18.14 -5.31 -11.57
CA ASP A 328 19.59 -5.25 -11.76
C ASP A 328 20.38 -5.26 -10.45
N ARG A 329 19.71 -4.88 -9.35
CA ARG A 329 20.30 -4.77 -8.01
C ARG A 329 19.37 -5.38 -6.95
N ALA A 330 19.96 -5.73 -5.82
CA ALA A 330 19.22 -6.08 -4.61
C ALA A 330 19.79 -5.32 -3.42
N LEU A 331 18.97 -5.07 -2.40
CA LEU A 331 19.43 -4.57 -1.11
C LEU A 331 19.12 -5.59 -0.01
N PHE A 332 19.89 -5.53 1.06
CA PHE A 332 19.64 -6.30 2.26
C PHE A 332 20.23 -5.60 3.49
N THR A 333 19.76 -5.98 4.67
CA THR A 333 20.41 -5.63 5.92
C THR A 333 21.16 -6.84 6.47
N SER A 334 22.31 -6.58 7.09
CA SER A 334 23.05 -7.63 7.82
C SER A 334 23.27 -7.17 9.26
N PRO A 335 22.87 -8.00 10.26
CA PRO A 335 23.07 -7.66 11.66
C PRO A 335 24.55 -7.84 12.04
N GLY A 336 25.15 -6.78 12.59
CA GLY A 336 26.37 -6.87 13.38
C GLY A 336 26.03 -7.01 14.87
N ALA A 337 27.06 -7.08 15.72
CA ALA A 337 26.88 -7.31 17.17
C ALA A 337 26.01 -6.24 17.87
N SER A 338 26.03 -5.00 17.38
CA SER A 338 25.26 -3.88 17.96
C SER A 338 24.67 -2.95 16.91
N ILE A 339 24.88 -3.23 15.63
CA ILE A 339 24.48 -2.40 14.49
C ILE A 339 23.76 -3.28 13.46
N SER A 340 22.97 -2.66 12.59
CA SER A 340 22.41 -3.29 11.40
C SER A 340 22.79 -2.46 10.19
N LEU A 341 23.66 -3.01 9.36
CA LEU A 341 24.21 -2.35 8.19
C LEU A 341 23.33 -2.61 6.95
N LEU A 342 23.34 -1.67 6.03
CA LEU A 342 22.58 -1.73 4.79
C LEU A 342 23.53 -1.91 3.60
N PHE A 343 23.22 -2.86 2.73
CA PHE A 343 24.03 -3.21 1.57
C PHE A 343 23.24 -3.20 0.28
N VAL A 344 23.94 -2.87 -0.81
CA VAL A 344 23.44 -3.02 -2.19
C VAL A 344 24.31 -4.01 -2.94
N VAL A 345 23.67 -4.90 -3.66
CA VAL A 345 24.30 -5.92 -4.52
C VAL A 345 24.03 -5.58 -5.98
N ASP A 346 25.07 -5.57 -6.82
CA ASP A 346 24.95 -5.62 -8.27
C ASP A 346 24.72 -7.09 -8.68
N LEU A 347 23.55 -7.42 -9.21
CA LEU A 347 23.17 -8.81 -9.49
C LEU A 347 23.89 -9.39 -10.72
N ARG A 348 24.45 -8.54 -11.57
CA ARG A 348 25.24 -8.98 -12.73
C ARG A 348 26.63 -9.44 -12.31
N THR A 349 27.28 -8.70 -11.41
CA THR A 349 28.66 -8.95 -10.98
C THR A 349 28.77 -9.72 -9.67
N GLY A 350 27.72 -9.68 -8.85
CA GLY A 350 27.71 -10.21 -7.47
C GLY A 350 28.44 -9.29 -6.48
N ALA A 351 28.87 -8.10 -6.88
CA ALA A 351 29.56 -7.15 -6.02
C ALA A 351 28.62 -6.60 -4.95
N ILE A 352 29.06 -6.69 -3.69
CA ILE A 352 28.35 -6.19 -2.52
C ILE A 352 29.00 -4.89 -2.08
N ARG A 353 28.21 -3.87 -1.85
CA ARG A 353 28.65 -2.57 -1.38
C ARG A 353 27.83 -2.12 -0.18
N GLU A 354 28.53 -1.77 0.90
CA GLU A 354 27.88 -1.16 2.05
C GLU A 354 27.43 0.27 1.72
N LEU A 355 26.23 0.62 2.18
CA LEU A 355 25.76 2.00 2.16
C LEU A 355 26.19 2.69 3.46
N GLU A 356 26.49 3.99 3.33
CA GLU A 356 26.92 4.79 4.46
C GLU A 356 25.89 4.72 5.59
N SER A 357 26.34 4.39 6.80
CA SER A 357 25.54 4.27 8.01
C SER A 357 26.23 5.05 9.15
N GLY A 358 25.43 5.56 10.08
CA GLY A 358 25.99 6.15 11.30
C GLY A 358 26.66 5.07 12.18
N PRO A 359 27.59 5.46 13.07
CA PRO A 359 28.43 4.52 13.82
C PRO A 359 27.68 3.61 14.81
N LEU A 360 26.44 3.95 15.18
CA LEU A 360 25.59 3.17 16.08
C LEU A 360 24.20 2.89 15.46
N ALA A 361 24.08 3.07 14.15
CA ALA A 361 22.80 2.99 13.48
C ALA A 361 22.32 1.54 13.35
N LYS A 362 21.07 1.30 13.69
CA LYS A 362 20.33 0.08 13.37
C LYS A 362 19.34 0.39 12.26
N ASN A 363 19.66 -0.02 11.04
CA ASN A 363 18.85 0.25 9.87
C ASN A 363 17.84 -0.86 9.65
N TYR A 364 16.58 -0.47 9.41
CA TYR A 364 15.44 -1.38 9.27
C TYR A 364 14.56 -0.99 8.08
N PHE A 365 13.85 -1.96 7.54
CA PHE A 365 12.83 -1.81 6.49
C PHE A 365 13.30 -1.01 5.28
N PRO A 366 14.44 -1.37 4.66
CA PRO A 366 14.89 -0.68 3.47
C PRO A 366 13.98 -0.97 2.29
N VAL A 367 13.62 0.09 1.54
CA VAL A 367 12.74 0.01 0.37
C VAL A 367 13.26 0.86 -0.77
N TRP A 368 13.20 0.34 -1.99
CA TRP A 368 13.52 1.06 -3.20
C TRP A 368 12.46 2.12 -3.51
N SER A 369 12.88 3.29 -3.99
CA SER A 369 11.97 4.19 -4.71
C SER A 369 11.47 3.51 -5.99
N PRO A 370 10.28 3.86 -6.53
CA PRO A 370 9.74 3.23 -7.73
C PRO A 370 10.65 3.32 -8.97
N ASP A 371 11.48 4.35 -9.05
CA ASP A 371 12.48 4.52 -10.10
C ASP A 371 13.82 3.79 -9.83
N GLY A 372 13.95 3.14 -8.65
CA GLY A 372 15.17 2.44 -8.23
C GLY A 372 16.38 3.34 -7.99
N ALA A 373 16.23 4.65 -7.99
CA ALA A 373 17.34 5.58 -7.84
C ALA A 373 17.70 5.85 -6.37
N THR A 374 16.72 5.73 -5.46
CA THR A 374 16.84 6.09 -4.05
C THR A 374 16.35 4.95 -3.16
N ILE A 375 16.97 4.80 -2.00
CA ILE A 375 16.56 3.86 -0.96
C ILE A 375 16.03 4.67 0.22
N ALA A 376 14.86 4.31 0.74
CA ALA A 376 14.34 4.80 2.01
C ALA A 376 14.45 3.72 3.08
N TYR A 377 14.71 4.10 4.31
CA TYR A 377 14.82 3.19 5.45
C TYR A 377 14.62 3.95 6.76
N SER A 378 14.38 3.22 7.83
CA SER A 378 14.43 3.78 9.17
C SER A 378 15.77 3.44 9.83
N SER A 379 16.36 4.42 10.52
CA SER A 379 17.58 4.24 11.29
C SER A 379 17.27 4.54 12.75
N THR A 380 17.34 3.51 13.60
CA THR A 380 16.98 3.59 15.01
C THR A 380 18.20 3.90 15.86
N GLU A 381 18.05 4.85 16.77
CA GLU A 381 19.05 5.26 17.73
C GLU A 381 18.46 5.25 19.15
N PHE A 382 19.31 4.99 20.14
CA PHE A 382 18.95 5.12 21.54
C PHE A 382 19.53 6.42 22.10
N VAL A 383 18.67 7.25 22.68
CA VAL A 383 19.10 8.46 23.40
C VAL A 383 18.79 8.29 24.86
N GLU A 384 19.81 8.44 25.70
CA GLU A 384 19.68 8.36 27.15
C GLU A 384 18.56 9.28 27.67
N ARG A 385 17.70 8.74 28.52
CA ARG A 385 16.50 9.41 29.10
C ARG A 385 15.35 9.69 28.13
N LYS A 386 15.51 9.41 26.82
CA LYS A 386 14.43 9.57 25.81
C LYS A 386 13.96 8.24 25.23
N GLY A 387 14.75 7.19 25.37
CA GLY A 387 14.45 5.90 24.79
C GLY A 387 14.87 5.78 23.31
N TYR A 388 14.26 4.85 22.62
CA TYR A 388 14.48 4.63 21.19
C TYR A 388 13.67 5.59 20.35
N PHE A 389 14.26 6.06 19.26
CA PHE A 389 13.57 6.75 18.18
C PHE A 389 14.16 6.34 16.83
N SER A 390 13.42 6.51 15.77
CA SER A 390 13.89 6.24 14.42
C SER A 390 13.90 7.50 13.57
N THR A 391 14.97 7.70 12.81
CA THR A 391 15.01 8.70 11.75
C THR A 391 14.61 8.04 10.44
N ILE A 392 13.68 8.65 9.71
CA ILE A 392 13.31 8.24 8.36
C ILE A 392 14.31 8.88 7.40
N ARG A 393 15.07 8.05 6.71
CA ARG A 393 16.19 8.49 5.87
C ARG A 393 16.00 8.07 4.42
N THR A 394 16.63 8.82 3.54
CA THR A 394 16.83 8.45 2.14
C THR A 394 18.30 8.55 1.78
N GLN A 395 18.73 7.70 0.85
CA GLN A 395 20.08 7.68 0.31
C GLN A 395 20.04 7.27 -1.16
N PRO A 396 20.86 7.90 -2.05
CA PRO A 396 20.99 7.45 -3.42
C PRO A 396 21.50 6.00 -3.49
N ALA A 397 20.90 5.19 -4.34
CA ALA A 397 21.28 3.79 -4.52
C ALA A 397 22.72 3.61 -5.03
N GLN A 398 23.28 4.63 -5.67
CA GLN A 398 24.67 4.67 -6.14
C GLN A 398 25.69 5.02 -5.04
N GLY A 399 25.21 5.32 -3.83
CA GLY A 399 26.00 5.87 -2.74
C GLY A 399 25.93 7.40 -2.71
N GLY A 400 26.44 7.99 -1.65
CA GLY A 400 26.40 9.43 -1.39
C GLY A 400 25.65 9.74 -0.09
N GLY A 401 25.53 11.03 0.20
CA GLY A 401 25.04 11.51 1.49
C GLY A 401 23.62 11.07 1.83
N GLN A 402 23.44 10.71 3.08
CA GLN A 402 22.14 10.43 3.67
C GLN A 402 21.35 11.72 3.89
N ARG A 403 20.05 11.63 3.76
CA ARG A 403 19.14 12.72 4.06
C ARG A 403 18.09 12.29 5.07
N VAL A 404 18.00 12.99 6.20
CA VAL A 404 16.92 12.78 7.19
C VAL A 404 15.69 13.54 6.72
N LEU A 405 14.56 12.86 6.61
CA LEU A 405 13.28 13.41 6.18
C LEU A 405 12.32 13.65 7.34
N ALA A 406 12.34 12.77 8.33
CA ALA A 406 11.42 12.79 9.46
C ALA A 406 12.01 12.03 10.66
N VAL A 407 11.35 12.17 11.80
CA VAL A 407 11.63 11.40 13.01
C VAL A 407 10.37 10.71 13.46
N SER A 408 10.48 9.46 13.88
CA SER A 408 9.46 8.68 14.56
C SER A 408 9.93 8.37 15.98
N ASP A 409 9.02 8.42 16.94
CA ASP A 409 9.26 8.00 18.32
C ASP A 409 9.15 6.48 18.53
N CYS A 410 9.12 5.71 17.44
CA CYS A 410 9.04 4.27 17.45
C CYS A 410 10.40 3.61 17.17
N PHE A 411 10.60 2.42 17.70
CA PHE A 411 11.70 1.55 17.33
C PHE A 411 11.40 0.86 15.98
N ALA A 412 12.40 0.77 15.09
CA ALA A 412 12.31 0.02 13.84
C ALA A 412 11.03 0.34 13.04
N THR A 413 10.86 1.60 12.67
CA THR A 413 9.67 2.11 11.98
C THR A 413 9.57 1.62 10.53
N PRO A 414 8.50 0.91 10.12
CA PRO A 414 8.28 0.56 8.73
C PRO A 414 8.05 1.78 7.85
N VAL A 415 8.61 1.76 6.64
CA VAL A 415 8.52 2.83 5.65
C VAL A 415 8.08 2.30 4.29
N THR A 416 7.37 3.11 3.51
CA THR A 416 6.93 2.75 2.16
C THR A 416 6.83 3.97 1.26
N TRP A 417 7.19 3.81 -0.03
CA TRP A 417 7.11 4.87 -1.03
C TRP A 417 5.72 4.97 -1.66
N SER A 418 5.30 6.19 -1.98
CA SER A 418 4.18 6.41 -2.89
C SER A 418 4.53 5.98 -4.32
N PRO A 419 3.53 5.64 -5.17
CA PRO A 419 3.76 5.18 -6.55
C PRO A 419 4.57 6.17 -7.40
N GLY A 420 4.41 7.46 -7.16
CA GLY A 420 5.16 8.50 -7.88
C GLY A 420 6.54 8.81 -7.29
N GLY A 421 7.02 8.06 -6.29
CA GLY A 421 8.36 8.25 -5.70
C GLY A 421 8.56 9.57 -4.95
N ARG A 422 7.49 10.34 -4.73
CA ARG A 422 7.57 11.65 -4.10
C ARG A 422 7.38 11.63 -2.59
N ARG A 423 6.61 10.67 -2.08
CA ARG A 423 6.24 10.62 -0.66
C ARG A 423 6.59 9.30 -0.02
N ILE A 424 6.82 9.34 1.28
CA ILE A 424 7.06 8.17 2.12
C ILE A 424 6.03 8.18 3.24
N ALA A 425 5.32 7.05 3.42
CA ALA A 425 4.50 6.81 4.59
C ALA A 425 5.30 6.04 5.65
N TYR A 426 5.06 6.34 6.91
CA TYR A 426 5.72 5.72 8.06
C TYR A 426 4.82 5.80 9.30
N VAL A 427 5.13 5.02 10.33
CA VAL A 427 4.39 5.01 11.60
C VAL A 427 5.13 5.81 12.66
N SER A 428 4.38 6.40 13.60
CA SER A 428 4.89 7.10 14.78
C SER A 428 3.83 7.08 15.89
N GLY A 429 4.10 7.74 17.02
CA GLY A 429 3.17 7.78 18.13
C GLY A 429 3.29 6.58 19.05
N CYS A 430 4.49 5.98 19.16
CA CYS A 430 4.75 4.90 20.09
C CYS A 430 4.72 5.39 21.55
N ARG A 431 3.93 4.69 22.35
CA ARG A 431 3.89 4.85 23.81
C ARG A 431 4.50 3.59 24.44
N GLY A 432 5.74 3.73 24.93
CA GLY A 432 6.50 2.57 25.40
C GLY A 432 7.02 1.74 24.23
N GLU A 433 7.41 0.51 24.47
CA GLU A 433 8.23 -0.24 23.52
C GLU A 433 7.50 -0.72 22.25
N GLN A 434 6.17 -0.68 22.14
CA GLN A 434 5.50 -1.40 21.05
C GLN A 434 4.17 -0.81 20.50
N THR A 435 3.78 0.41 20.80
CA THR A 435 2.51 0.94 20.29
C THR A 435 2.71 2.14 19.39
N ALA A 436 2.57 1.96 18.07
CA ALA A 436 2.48 3.06 17.11
C ALA A 436 0.99 3.39 16.86
N GLY A 437 0.57 4.59 17.22
CA GLY A 437 -0.84 5.01 17.05
C GLY A 437 -1.08 5.96 15.90
N GLU A 438 -0.06 6.27 15.11
CA GLU A 438 -0.10 7.33 14.11
C GLU A 438 0.48 6.89 12.77
N LEU A 439 -0.22 7.24 11.69
CA LEU A 439 0.30 7.17 10.32
C LEU A 439 0.77 8.56 9.89
N TRP A 440 1.96 8.65 9.36
CA TRP A 440 2.57 9.86 8.89
C TRP A 440 3.00 9.77 7.44
N ILE A 441 2.99 10.90 6.73
CA ILE A 441 3.46 10.98 5.35
C ILE A 441 4.41 12.18 5.24
N VAL A 442 5.56 11.98 4.59
CA VAL A 442 6.56 13.03 4.35
C VAL A 442 6.88 13.13 2.86
N ASP A 443 7.05 14.36 2.37
CA ASP A 443 7.54 14.62 1.01
C ASP A 443 9.07 14.45 0.98
N ALA A 444 9.58 13.61 0.08
CA ALA A 444 11.00 13.29 0.02
C ALA A 444 11.86 14.46 -0.51
N ALA A 445 11.30 15.32 -1.36
CA ALA A 445 12.00 16.47 -1.89
C ALA A 445 12.02 17.66 -0.91
N ARG A 446 10.90 17.88 -0.24
CA ARG A 446 10.71 18.96 0.74
C ARG A 446 10.20 18.37 2.05
N PRO A 447 11.10 17.93 2.95
CA PRO A 447 10.70 17.26 4.18
C PRO A 447 9.78 18.12 5.04
N ALA A 448 8.52 17.79 5.02
CA ALA A 448 7.47 18.41 5.84
C ALA A 448 6.49 17.29 6.21
N PRO A 449 6.74 16.57 7.31
CA PRO A 449 5.90 15.46 7.73
C PRO A 449 4.47 15.90 8.02
N VAL A 450 3.49 15.16 7.53
CA VAL A 450 2.06 15.34 7.78
C VAL A 450 1.56 14.15 8.55
N ARG A 451 0.90 14.39 9.69
CA ARG A 451 0.19 13.33 10.40
C ARG A 451 -1.10 12.99 9.66
N ALA A 452 -1.09 11.85 8.99
CA ALA A 452 -2.21 11.41 8.17
C ALA A 452 -3.35 10.85 9.00
N LEU A 453 -3.00 10.07 10.05
CA LEU A 453 -3.99 9.39 10.90
C LEU A 453 -3.48 9.35 12.32
N VAL A 454 -4.39 9.48 13.30
CA VAL A 454 -4.09 9.39 14.73
C VAL A 454 -5.14 8.57 15.45
N GLY A 455 -4.74 7.91 16.54
CA GLY A 455 -5.65 7.13 17.37
C GLY A 455 -6.07 5.80 16.74
N ALA A 456 -5.34 5.32 15.75
CA ALA A 456 -5.63 4.10 15.02
C ALA A 456 -5.31 2.79 15.77
N GLY A 457 -5.19 2.80 17.09
CA GLY A 457 -4.68 1.63 17.80
C GLY A 457 -3.18 1.45 17.59
N THR A 458 -2.72 0.21 17.61
CA THR A 458 -1.34 -0.13 17.29
C THR A 458 -1.22 -0.39 15.80
N ILE A 459 -0.52 0.47 15.05
CA ILE A 459 -0.18 0.22 13.65
C ILE A 459 1.13 -0.55 13.62
N THR A 460 1.13 -1.74 13.00
CA THR A 460 2.31 -2.62 12.98
C THR A 460 3.02 -2.64 11.64
N SER A 461 2.33 -2.36 10.55
CA SER A 461 2.89 -2.38 9.20
C SER A 461 2.19 -1.40 8.27
N VAL A 462 2.91 -0.94 7.26
CA VAL A 462 2.40 -0.05 6.21
C VAL A 462 2.93 -0.48 4.85
N SER A 463 2.10 -0.34 3.81
CA SER A 463 2.51 -0.59 2.44
C SER A 463 1.68 0.29 1.50
N TRP A 464 2.34 1.09 0.67
CA TRP A 464 1.67 1.92 -0.33
C TRP A 464 1.43 1.11 -1.60
N SER A 465 0.26 1.26 -2.24
CA SER A 465 -0.04 0.59 -3.51
C SER A 465 0.91 1.04 -4.62
N PRO A 466 1.31 0.17 -5.56
CA PRO A 466 2.19 0.53 -6.68
C PRO A 466 1.59 1.56 -7.64
N GLY A 467 0.28 1.65 -7.72
CA GLY A 467 -0.47 2.58 -8.56
C GLY A 467 -1.76 3.04 -7.92
N ALA A 468 -2.61 3.67 -8.70
CA ALA A 468 -3.97 3.98 -8.27
C ALA A 468 -4.72 2.67 -8.01
N VAL A 469 -5.46 2.62 -6.90
CA VAL A 469 -6.39 1.52 -6.64
C VAL A 469 -7.63 1.78 -7.47
N PRO A 470 -8.04 0.87 -8.35
CA PRO A 470 -9.22 1.09 -9.16
C PRO A 470 -10.47 1.19 -8.28
N ASP A 471 -11.17 2.32 -8.34
CA ASP A 471 -12.51 2.49 -7.76
C ASP A 471 -13.54 2.05 -8.81
N GLU A 472 -13.59 0.76 -9.05
CA GLU A 472 -14.46 0.19 -10.05
C GLU A 472 -15.75 -0.33 -9.43
N GLN A 473 -16.84 0.35 -9.71
CA GLN A 473 -18.17 -0.22 -9.54
C GLN A 473 -18.43 -1.22 -10.67
N TYR A 474 -19.02 -2.37 -10.33
CA TYR A 474 -19.32 -3.43 -11.28
C TYR A 474 -20.82 -3.53 -11.56
N ALA A 475 -21.17 -3.55 -12.83
CA ALA A 475 -22.46 -4.00 -13.33
C ALA A 475 -22.41 -5.49 -13.66
N VAL A 476 -23.57 -6.11 -13.88
CA VAL A 476 -23.65 -7.51 -14.29
C VAL A 476 -24.10 -7.58 -15.76
N TYR A 477 -23.22 -8.09 -16.60
CA TYR A 477 -23.56 -8.48 -17.96
C TYR A 477 -24.37 -9.77 -17.93
N ARG A 478 -25.43 -9.82 -18.73
CA ARG A 478 -26.25 -11.03 -18.95
C ARG A 478 -26.56 -11.16 -20.44
N ASN A 479 -26.35 -12.34 -20.96
CA ASN A 479 -26.68 -12.64 -22.35
C ASN A 479 -27.36 -14.02 -22.44
N ALA A 480 -28.63 -14.03 -22.86
CA ALA A 480 -29.44 -15.23 -22.93
C ALA A 480 -29.03 -16.13 -24.10
N THR A 481 -28.55 -15.56 -25.22
CA THR A 481 -28.10 -16.32 -26.40
C THR A 481 -26.87 -17.17 -26.06
N TYR A 482 -25.91 -16.58 -25.36
CA TYR A 482 -24.69 -17.27 -24.91
C TYR A 482 -24.84 -17.92 -23.53
N ARG A 483 -26.01 -17.81 -22.89
CA ARG A 483 -26.34 -18.39 -21.57
C ARG A 483 -25.31 -18.06 -20.49
N VAL A 484 -24.84 -16.82 -20.42
CA VAL A 484 -23.82 -16.38 -19.49
C VAL A 484 -24.20 -15.11 -18.75
N SER A 485 -23.68 -14.97 -17.52
CA SER A 485 -23.63 -13.70 -16.80
C SER A 485 -22.30 -13.56 -16.06
N PHE A 486 -21.76 -12.33 -16.00
CA PHE A 486 -20.54 -12.02 -15.27
C PHE A 486 -20.45 -10.53 -14.94
N PRO A 487 -19.66 -10.13 -13.92
CA PRO A 487 -19.47 -8.71 -13.60
C PRO A 487 -18.52 -8.04 -14.59
N TYR A 488 -18.79 -6.76 -14.89
CA TYR A 488 -17.90 -5.90 -15.67
C TYR A 488 -17.90 -4.47 -15.10
N PRO A 489 -16.86 -3.64 -15.33
CA PRO A 489 -16.83 -2.26 -14.84
C PRO A 489 -18.04 -1.45 -15.35
N ALA A 490 -18.80 -0.88 -14.42
CA ALA A 490 -20.05 -0.15 -14.73
C ALA A 490 -19.82 1.12 -15.59
N SER A 491 -18.58 1.60 -15.67
CA SER A 491 -18.18 2.74 -16.51
C SER A 491 -18.02 2.36 -17.99
N TRP A 492 -17.98 1.07 -18.33
CA TRP A 492 -17.88 0.63 -19.72
C TRP A 492 -19.21 0.74 -20.44
N ARG A 493 -19.15 1.18 -21.68
CA ARG A 493 -20.31 1.34 -22.55
C ARG A 493 -20.46 0.16 -23.51
N GLN A 494 -21.67 -0.12 -23.86
CA GLN A 494 -22.00 -1.12 -24.87
C GLN A 494 -21.58 -0.65 -26.26
N VAL A 495 -20.79 -1.46 -26.96
CA VAL A 495 -20.40 -1.28 -28.37
C VAL A 495 -21.24 -2.16 -29.28
N SER A 496 -21.48 -3.40 -28.85
CA SER A 496 -22.38 -4.36 -29.50
C SER A 496 -23.09 -5.19 -28.44
N GLU A 497 -23.96 -6.12 -28.86
CA GLU A 497 -24.60 -7.06 -27.95
C GLU A 497 -23.59 -7.91 -27.15
N THR A 498 -22.43 -8.19 -27.74
CA THR A 498 -21.39 -9.07 -27.17
C THR A 498 -20.15 -8.32 -26.71
N ARG A 499 -20.05 -6.99 -26.91
CA ARG A 499 -18.86 -6.19 -26.63
C ARG A 499 -19.17 -4.94 -25.84
N TYR A 500 -18.37 -4.69 -24.80
CA TYR A 500 -18.34 -3.47 -24.00
C TYR A 500 -16.89 -2.96 -23.89
N GLU A 501 -16.71 -1.65 -23.86
CA GLU A 501 -15.39 -1.03 -23.70
C GLU A 501 -15.46 0.30 -22.95
N GLY A 502 -14.34 0.69 -22.34
CA GLY A 502 -14.12 1.94 -21.65
C GLY A 502 -12.63 2.27 -21.55
N ASP A 503 -12.32 3.34 -20.82
CA ASP A 503 -10.93 3.83 -20.69
C ASP A 503 -10.00 2.81 -20.03
N THR A 504 -10.54 1.91 -19.18
CA THR A 504 -9.77 0.93 -18.42
C THR A 504 -9.68 -0.45 -19.10
N GLY A 505 -10.38 -0.68 -20.21
CA GLY A 505 -10.34 -1.95 -20.94
C GLY A 505 -11.60 -2.26 -21.73
N PHE A 506 -11.79 -3.54 -22.03
CA PHE A 506 -12.91 -4.05 -22.79
C PHE A 506 -13.22 -5.51 -22.45
N PHE A 507 -14.40 -5.97 -22.87
CA PHE A 507 -14.65 -7.39 -23.08
C PHE A 507 -15.43 -7.64 -24.38
N GLU A 508 -15.27 -8.84 -24.91
CA GLU A 508 -16.07 -9.39 -26.01
C GLU A 508 -16.30 -10.88 -25.78
N ILE A 509 -17.48 -11.38 -26.12
CA ILE A 509 -17.80 -12.80 -25.97
C ILE A 509 -18.18 -13.44 -27.30
N SER A 510 -17.96 -14.74 -27.39
CA SER A 510 -18.46 -15.61 -28.44
C SER A 510 -18.64 -17.05 -27.95
N ALA A 511 -19.11 -17.92 -28.82
CA ALA A 511 -19.13 -19.36 -28.63
C ALA A 511 -18.34 -20.02 -29.76
N LEU A 512 -17.67 -21.11 -29.44
CA LEU A 512 -16.81 -21.85 -30.38
C LEU A 512 -17.29 -23.29 -30.53
N ALA A 513 -17.21 -23.79 -31.76
CA ALA A 513 -17.29 -25.23 -32.08
C ALA A 513 -15.92 -25.67 -32.59
N SER A 514 -15.44 -26.82 -32.17
CA SER A 514 -14.15 -27.37 -32.58
C SER A 514 -14.14 -28.88 -32.36
N ASP A 515 -13.53 -29.62 -33.30
CA ASP A 515 -13.26 -31.03 -33.15
C ASP A 515 -11.95 -31.34 -32.39
N LEU A 516 -11.19 -30.29 -32.06
CA LEU A 516 -9.96 -30.43 -31.30
C LEU A 516 -10.25 -30.76 -29.82
N PRO A 517 -9.44 -31.57 -29.17
CA PRO A 517 -9.45 -31.70 -27.73
C PRO A 517 -9.30 -30.31 -27.06
N PHE A 518 -9.97 -30.08 -25.92
CA PHE A 518 -10.05 -28.75 -25.30
C PHE A 518 -8.67 -28.10 -25.07
N HIS A 519 -7.68 -28.88 -24.63
CA HIS A 519 -6.33 -28.35 -24.41
C HIS A 519 -5.64 -27.92 -25.72
N GLU A 520 -5.90 -28.62 -26.84
CA GLU A 520 -5.38 -28.26 -28.16
C GLU A 520 -6.10 -27.01 -28.71
N LEU A 521 -7.42 -26.90 -28.47
CA LEU A 521 -8.18 -25.70 -28.79
C LEU A 521 -7.61 -24.46 -28.06
N CYS A 522 -7.27 -24.58 -26.77
CA CYS A 522 -6.63 -23.53 -26.02
C CYS A 522 -5.27 -23.12 -26.63
N GLN A 523 -4.47 -24.07 -27.08
CA GLN A 523 -3.21 -23.79 -27.75
C GLN A 523 -3.39 -23.18 -29.14
N ALA A 524 -4.41 -23.61 -29.87
CA ALA A 524 -4.75 -23.05 -31.19
C ALA A 524 -5.18 -21.60 -31.08
N GLU A 525 -6.02 -21.27 -30.09
CA GLU A 525 -6.43 -19.88 -29.83
C GLU A 525 -5.22 -19.04 -29.40
N ALA A 526 -4.38 -19.53 -28.48
CA ALA A 526 -3.19 -18.83 -28.02
C ALA A 526 -2.21 -18.49 -29.16
N ASN A 527 -2.09 -19.40 -30.14
CA ASN A 527 -1.20 -19.26 -31.30
C ASN A 527 -1.93 -18.75 -32.54
N HIS A 528 -3.05 -18.03 -32.36
CA HIS A 528 -3.82 -17.49 -33.46
C HIS A 528 -2.93 -16.70 -34.45
N ARG A 529 -3.22 -16.82 -35.75
CA ARG A 529 -2.42 -16.25 -36.84
C ARG A 529 -2.14 -14.74 -36.69
N LEU A 530 -3.08 -13.99 -36.17
CA LEU A 530 -2.95 -12.53 -35.92
C LEU A 530 -2.11 -12.20 -34.68
N LYS A 531 -1.72 -13.22 -33.90
CA LYS A 531 -0.94 -13.09 -32.66
C LYS A 531 -1.51 -12.06 -31.66
N PRO A 532 -2.83 -12.11 -31.37
CA PRO A 532 -3.45 -11.13 -30.49
C PRO A 532 -2.91 -11.20 -29.05
N TYR A 533 -2.16 -12.24 -28.70
CA TYR A 533 -1.51 -12.43 -27.40
C TYR A 533 0.01 -12.36 -27.45
N GLY A 534 0.60 -11.87 -28.59
CA GLY A 534 2.07 -11.82 -28.80
C GLY A 534 2.62 -13.15 -29.33
N THR A 535 3.97 -13.30 -29.30
CA THR A 535 4.65 -14.46 -29.91
C THR A 535 4.81 -15.66 -28.95
N SER A 536 4.70 -15.44 -27.64
CA SER A 536 4.89 -16.47 -26.62
C SER A 536 3.84 -16.34 -25.50
N PRO A 537 2.53 -16.42 -25.84
CA PRO A 537 1.47 -16.30 -24.85
C PRO A 537 1.52 -17.41 -23.80
N ARG A 538 1.08 -17.09 -22.60
CA ARG A 538 1.00 -18.07 -21.51
C ARG A 538 -0.40 -18.67 -21.43
N VAL A 539 -0.52 -19.96 -21.62
CA VAL A 539 -1.77 -20.71 -21.44
C VAL A 539 -1.81 -21.35 -20.06
N VAL A 540 -2.84 -21.05 -19.28
CA VAL A 540 -3.00 -21.54 -17.91
C VAL A 540 -4.29 -22.35 -17.82
N PRO A 541 -4.21 -23.66 -17.57
CA PRO A 541 -5.40 -24.48 -17.33
C PRO A 541 -6.07 -24.07 -16.02
N GLY A 542 -7.41 -24.17 -15.96
CA GLY A 542 -8.19 -23.81 -14.80
C GLY A 542 -9.57 -24.47 -14.77
N ARG A 543 -10.41 -23.99 -13.88
CA ARG A 543 -11.83 -24.37 -13.81
C ARG A 543 -12.70 -23.17 -13.53
N VAL A 544 -13.86 -23.11 -14.17
CA VAL A 544 -14.90 -22.12 -13.92
C VAL A 544 -16.22 -22.85 -13.70
N GLN A 545 -16.83 -22.68 -12.52
CA GLN A 545 -18.03 -23.43 -12.11
C GLN A 545 -17.92 -24.96 -12.25
N GLY A 546 -16.74 -25.51 -11.97
CA GLY A 546 -16.49 -26.94 -12.11
C GLY A 546 -16.17 -27.39 -13.54
N GLN A 547 -16.44 -26.56 -14.56
CA GLN A 547 -16.14 -26.84 -15.95
C GLN A 547 -14.67 -26.63 -16.25
N GLU A 548 -14.13 -27.42 -17.19
CA GLU A 548 -12.77 -27.25 -17.68
C GLU A 548 -12.62 -25.88 -18.37
N ALA A 549 -11.52 -25.19 -18.07
CA ALA A 549 -11.24 -23.86 -18.59
C ALA A 549 -9.76 -23.66 -18.88
N CYS A 550 -9.43 -22.70 -19.74
CA CYS A 550 -8.08 -22.19 -19.89
C CYS A 550 -8.06 -20.67 -20.02
N TYR A 551 -7.02 -20.06 -19.45
CA TYR A 551 -6.74 -18.65 -19.57
C TYR A 551 -5.54 -18.45 -20.50
N ILE A 552 -5.62 -17.46 -21.38
CA ILE A 552 -4.55 -17.09 -22.30
C ILE A 552 -4.12 -15.68 -21.97
N PHE A 553 -2.89 -15.52 -21.50
CA PHE A 553 -2.30 -14.22 -21.18
C PHE A 553 -1.30 -13.80 -22.22
N PRO A 554 -1.26 -12.50 -22.57
CA PRO A 554 -0.33 -12.00 -23.57
C PRO A 554 1.12 -12.07 -23.09
N SER A 555 2.03 -12.21 -24.04
CA SER A 555 3.47 -11.99 -23.84
C SER A 555 3.83 -10.51 -23.95
N ALA A 556 5.01 -10.16 -23.45
CA ALA A 556 5.46 -8.76 -23.40
C ALA A 556 5.62 -8.09 -24.78
N ASP A 557 5.68 -8.87 -25.84
CA ASP A 557 5.79 -8.43 -27.24
C ASP A 557 4.43 -8.36 -27.97
N GLN A 558 3.32 -8.36 -27.22
CA GLN A 558 1.99 -8.14 -27.78
C GLN A 558 1.91 -6.78 -28.48
N ALA A 559 1.35 -6.76 -29.66
CA ALA A 559 1.22 -5.53 -30.43
C ALA A 559 0.22 -4.55 -29.74
N PRO A 560 0.54 -3.23 -29.75
CA PRO A 560 -0.24 -2.22 -29.00
C PRO A 560 -1.72 -2.14 -29.38
N GLU A 561 -2.08 -2.51 -30.60
CA GLU A 561 -3.48 -2.52 -31.07
C GLU A 561 -4.36 -3.53 -30.32
N PHE A 562 -3.79 -4.56 -29.72
CA PHE A 562 -4.53 -5.55 -28.92
C PHE A 562 -4.73 -5.15 -27.45
N ARG A 563 -4.19 -4.01 -27.00
CA ARG A 563 -4.47 -3.37 -25.69
C ARG A 563 -4.42 -4.29 -24.47
N GLY A 564 -3.47 -5.23 -24.43
CA GLY A 564 -3.38 -6.18 -23.32
C GLY A 564 -4.48 -7.26 -23.35
N GLN A 565 -5.03 -7.56 -24.52
CA GLN A 565 -6.04 -8.62 -24.70
C GLN A 565 -5.55 -9.95 -24.15
N ALA A 566 -6.37 -10.55 -23.32
CA ALA A 566 -6.28 -11.91 -22.82
C ALA A 566 -7.56 -12.65 -23.14
N ALA A 567 -7.62 -13.97 -22.95
CA ALA A 567 -8.83 -14.73 -23.18
C ALA A 567 -9.08 -15.77 -22.09
N LEU A 568 -10.35 -16.12 -21.93
CA LEU A 568 -10.84 -17.26 -21.15
C LEU A 568 -11.70 -18.13 -22.05
N LEU A 569 -11.30 -19.40 -22.20
CA LEU A 569 -12.13 -20.44 -22.80
C LEU A 569 -12.69 -21.32 -21.69
N VAL A 570 -13.95 -21.72 -21.81
CA VAL A 570 -14.62 -22.61 -20.84
C VAL A 570 -15.50 -23.61 -21.58
N VAL A 571 -15.48 -24.85 -21.16
CA VAL A 571 -16.43 -25.87 -21.63
C VAL A 571 -17.82 -25.52 -21.07
N TYR A 572 -18.84 -25.40 -21.89
CA TYR A 572 -20.21 -25.23 -21.41
C TYR A 572 -20.67 -26.47 -20.64
N PRO A 573 -21.46 -26.32 -19.56
CA PRO A 573 -22.12 -27.47 -18.92
C PRO A 573 -23.01 -28.25 -19.86
N GLU A 574 -23.70 -27.55 -20.76
CA GLU A 574 -24.48 -28.02 -21.88
C GLU A 574 -24.23 -27.11 -23.07
N PRO A 575 -23.93 -27.65 -24.27
CA PRO A 575 -23.70 -26.81 -25.45
C PRO A 575 -24.82 -25.81 -25.68
N VAL A 576 -24.48 -24.61 -26.15
CA VAL A 576 -25.47 -23.60 -26.53
C VAL A 576 -25.81 -23.74 -28.00
N VAL A 577 -27.09 -23.56 -28.36
CA VAL A 577 -27.55 -23.56 -29.75
C VAL A 577 -27.75 -22.12 -30.21
N ILE A 578 -26.98 -21.69 -31.20
CA ILE A 578 -27.07 -20.36 -31.80
C ILE A 578 -27.31 -20.52 -33.29
N ASN A 579 -28.42 -19.97 -33.78
CA ASN A 579 -28.82 -20.08 -35.20
C ASN A 579 -28.84 -21.54 -35.73
N GLY A 580 -29.24 -22.49 -34.87
CA GLY A 580 -29.35 -23.92 -35.23
C GLY A 580 -28.04 -24.72 -35.17
N ASN A 581 -26.92 -24.09 -34.79
CA ASN A 581 -25.63 -24.77 -34.60
C ASN A 581 -25.31 -24.90 -33.11
N GLU A 582 -24.71 -26.03 -32.72
CA GLU A 582 -24.27 -26.29 -31.36
C GLU A 582 -22.84 -25.82 -31.13
N TYR A 583 -22.63 -25.16 -29.97
CA TYR A 583 -21.32 -24.66 -29.55
C TYR A 583 -20.99 -25.18 -28.16
N PRO A 584 -20.01 -26.07 -28.03
CA PRO A 584 -19.63 -26.65 -26.75
C PRO A 584 -18.70 -25.76 -25.91
N TYR A 585 -18.16 -24.66 -26.46
CA TYR A 585 -17.18 -23.83 -25.79
C TYR A 585 -17.59 -22.36 -25.76
N PHE A 586 -17.45 -21.75 -24.60
CA PHE A 586 -17.57 -20.31 -24.40
C PHE A 586 -16.19 -19.67 -24.50
N ILE A 587 -16.09 -18.51 -25.13
CA ILE A 587 -14.89 -17.69 -25.13
C ILE A 587 -15.22 -16.24 -24.71
N LEU A 588 -14.39 -15.71 -23.82
CA LEU A 588 -14.38 -14.34 -23.36
C LEU A 588 -13.01 -13.73 -23.64
N TRP A 589 -12.96 -12.76 -24.53
CA TRP A 589 -11.82 -11.88 -24.67
C TRP A 589 -12.00 -10.67 -23.78
N ALA A 590 -10.97 -10.31 -23.03
CA ALA A 590 -10.98 -9.11 -22.20
C ALA A 590 -9.56 -8.59 -22.01
N ASP A 591 -9.41 -7.37 -21.55
CA ASP A 591 -8.10 -6.94 -21.09
C ASP A 591 -7.65 -7.80 -19.89
N GLN A 592 -6.35 -8.03 -19.78
CA GLN A 592 -5.78 -8.95 -18.79
C GLN A 592 -6.06 -8.56 -17.35
N ASN A 593 -6.31 -7.26 -17.05
CA ASN A 593 -6.52 -6.76 -15.70
C ASN A 593 -7.93 -7.10 -15.18
N HIS A 594 -8.92 -7.22 -16.07
CA HIS A 594 -10.31 -7.50 -15.71
C HIS A 594 -10.73 -8.95 -15.94
N LEU A 595 -9.99 -9.69 -16.78
CA LEU A 595 -10.35 -11.06 -17.15
C LEU A 595 -10.64 -11.96 -15.94
N GLN A 596 -9.79 -11.91 -14.91
CA GLN A 596 -9.99 -12.72 -13.71
C GLN A 596 -11.25 -12.35 -12.95
N THR A 597 -11.54 -11.05 -12.86
CA THR A 597 -12.74 -10.54 -12.19
C THR A 597 -14.00 -11.07 -12.86
N MET A 598 -14.01 -11.05 -14.20
CA MET A 598 -15.12 -11.58 -15.00
C MET A 598 -15.22 -13.10 -14.85
N ALA A 599 -14.10 -13.82 -14.94
CA ALA A 599 -14.04 -15.27 -14.79
C ALA A 599 -14.56 -15.76 -13.43
N ASN A 600 -14.16 -15.11 -12.34
CA ASN A 600 -14.60 -15.47 -10.98
C ASN A 600 -16.10 -15.25 -10.77
N GLY A 601 -16.66 -14.27 -11.46
CA GLY A 601 -18.10 -13.97 -11.43
C GLY A 601 -18.92 -14.63 -12.54
N LEU A 602 -18.27 -15.34 -13.48
CA LEU A 602 -18.97 -16.00 -14.58
C LEU A 602 -19.95 -17.03 -14.04
N ARG A 603 -21.17 -17.01 -14.57
CA ARG A 603 -22.25 -17.97 -14.30
C ARG A 603 -22.86 -18.37 -15.63
N PHE A 604 -23.02 -19.68 -15.84
CA PHE A 604 -23.88 -20.23 -16.88
C PHE A 604 -25.34 -20.17 -16.41
N ILE A 605 -26.26 -19.62 -17.21
CA ILE A 605 -27.65 -19.29 -16.83
C ILE A 605 -28.67 -20.02 -17.72
#